data_73a67f0f8dab6dbbda10cfbe67aca514
#
_entry.id   73a67f0f8dab6dbbda10cfbe67aca514
#
_cell.length_a   1.000
_cell.length_b   1.000
_cell.length_c   1.000
_cell.angle_alpha   90.00
_cell.angle_beta   90.00
_cell.angle_gamma   90.00
#
_symmetry.space_group_name_H-M   'P 1'
#
loop_
_entity.id
_entity.type
_entity.pdbx_description
1 polymer ?
#
loop_
_entity_poly.entity_id
_entity_poly.type
_entity_poly.pdbx_seq_one_letter_code
_entity_poly.pdbx_strand_id
1 'polypeptide(L)'
;MSQSKPQFRTVEITLSAPFDGWTATMKAEGVPARVFIELQSGSAERALTALKRLVVKHNFLTDDGAPASDVLDAPMDALSDAITKWSDAVAALPPR
;
A
#
# COMPACT_ATOMS: atom_id res chain seq x y z
N MET A 1 -9.82 -14.94 29.81
CA MET A 1 -10.09 -13.57 29.37
C MET A 1 -9.56 -13.38 27.96
N SER A 2 -10.40 -12.95 27.05
CA SER A 2 -10.01 -12.76 25.66
C SER A 2 -9.49 -11.34 25.46
N GLN A 3 -8.45 -11.22 24.65
CA GLN A 3 -7.96 -9.92 24.21
C GLN A 3 -8.88 -9.35 23.16
N SER A 4 -9.17 -8.06 23.25
CA SER A 4 -9.86 -7.35 22.19
C SER A 4 -8.90 -7.15 21.02
N LYS A 5 -9.40 -7.33 19.80
CA LYS A 5 -8.62 -7.03 18.62
C LYS A 5 -8.40 -5.51 18.54
N PRO A 6 -7.16 -5.04 18.50
CA PRO A 6 -6.92 -3.60 18.39
C PRO A 6 -7.41 -3.09 17.04
N GLN A 7 -7.86 -1.83 17.06
CA GLN A 7 -8.24 -1.14 15.84
C GLN A 7 -7.07 -0.29 15.36
N PHE A 8 -6.60 -0.56 14.15
CA PHE A 8 -5.50 0.16 13.55
C PHE A 8 -6.00 1.09 12.47
N ARG A 9 -5.37 2.25 12.38
CA ARG A 9 -5.70 3.23 11.36
C ARG A 9 -5.22 2.74 9.99
N THR A 10 -5.96 3.16 8.98
CA THR A 10 -5.56 3.01 7.59
C THR A 10 -5.45 4.39 6.96
N VAL A 11 -4.79 4.46 5.82
CA VAL A 11 -4.74 5.68 5.02
C VAL A 11 -5.27 5.38 3.64
N GLU A 12 -5.92 6.37 3.04
CA GLU A 12 -6.36 6.29 1.67
C GLU A 12 -5.43 7.12 0.81
N ILE A 13 -4.90 6.51 -0.25
CA ILE A 13 -4.01 7.19 -1.16
C ILE A 13 -4.66 7.35 -2.52
N THR A 14 -4.29 8.42 -3.22
CA THR A 14 -4.71 8.70 -4.60
C THR A 14 -3.46 8.90 -5.43
N LEU A 15 -3.35 8.17 -6.54
CA LEU A 15 -2.17 8.25 -7.38
C LEU A 15 -2.16 9.51 -8.23
N SER A 16 -0.96 9.90 -8.65
CA SER A 16 -0.74 11.03 -9.54
C SER A 16 -0.88 10.60 -11.00
N ALA A 17 -1.02 11.59 -11.90
CA ALA A 17 -1.06 11.30 -13.34
C ALA A 17 0.15 10.43 -13.74
N PRO A 18 -0.02 9.49 -14.66
CA PRO A 18 -1.20 9.24 -15.50
C PRO A 18 -2.25 8.30 -14.87
N PHE A 19 -2.16 8.03 -13.57
CA PHE A 19 -3.05 7.10 -12.88
C PHE A 19 -4.16 7.84 -12.14
N ASP A 20 -4.71 8.87 -12.75
CA ASP A 20 -5.76 9.69 -12.14
C ASP A 20 -6.97 8.84 -11.79
N GLY A 21 -7.47 9.02 -10.57
CA GLY A 21 -8.62 8.26 -10.08
C GLY A 21 -8.29 6.90 -9.49
N TRP A 22 -7.03 6.48 -9.55
CA TRP A 22 -6.60 5.23 -8.93
C TRP A 22 -6.37 5.48 -7.44
N THR A 23 -7.05 4.69 -6.61
CA THR A 23 -6.99 4.83 -5.16
C THR A 23 -6.71 3.48 -4.49
N ALA A 24 -6.20 3.55 -3.28
CA ALA A 24 -6.01 2.35 -2.46
C ALA A 24 -6.16 2.72 -1.00
N THR A 25 -6.70 1.78 -0.22
CA THR A 25 -6.71 1.87 1.24
C THR A 25 -5.58 0.99 1.74
N MET A 26 -4.70 1.55 2.55
CA MET A 26 -3.49 0.86 3.00
C MET A 26 -3.37 0.95 4.52
N LYS A 27 -2.71 -0.05 5.10
CA LYS A 27 -2.47 -0.10 6.54
C LYS A 27 -1.49 1.00 6.94
N ALA A 28 -1.84 1.77 7.97
CA ALA A 28 -0.97 2.80 8.54
C ALA A 28 -0.42 2.37 9.90
N GLU A 29 -1.11 1.48 10.59
CA GLU A 29 -0.73 0.97 11.90
C GLU A 29 -0.88 -0.55 11.92
N GLY A 30 -0.28 -1.18 12.91
CA GLY A 30 -0.36 -2.63 13.05
C GLY A 30 0.41 -3.38 11.97
N VAL A 31 1.35 -2.71 11.32
CA VAL A 31 2.14 -3.30 10.24
C VAL A 31 3.21 -4.22 10.86
N PRO A 32 3.28 -5.49 10.45
CA PRO A 32 4.31 -6.38 10.97
C PRO A 32 5.72 -5.86 10.67
N ALA A 33 6.63 -6.07 11.62
CA ALA A 33 8.02 -5.64 11.45
C ALA A 33 8.66 -6.22 10.18
N ARG A 34 8.25 -7.42 9.80
CA ARG A 34 8.74 -8.07 8.57
C ARG A 34 8.53 -7.21 7.33
N VAL A 35 7.40 -6.48 7.27
CA VAL A 35 7.10 -5.61 6.13
C VAL A 35 8.15 -4.52 6.01
N PHE A 36 8.54 -3.89 7.11
CA PHE A 36 9.57 -2.86 7.10
C PHE A 36 10.93 -3.43 6.67
N ILE A 37 11.26 -4.63 7.14
CA ILE A 37 12.50 -5.30 6.75
C ILE A 37 12.51 -5.55 5.24
N GLU A 38 11.39 -6.02 4.69
CA GLU A 38 11.27 -6.27 3.26
C GLU A 38 11.39 -4.99 2.45
N LEU A 39 10.79 -3.89 2.92
CA LEU A 39 10.87 -2.59 2.24
C LEU A 39 12.30 -2.05 2.21
N GLN A 40 13.10 -2.34 3.23
CA GLN A 40 14.47 -1.86 3.35
C GLN A 40 15.52 -2.82 2.80
N SER A 41 15.09 -3.94 2.25
CA SER A 41 16.00 -5.00 1.81
C SER A 41 16.83 -4.64 0.58
N GLY A 42 16.45 -3.60 -0.16
CA GLY A 42 17.07 -3.25 -1.43
C GLY A 42 16.62 -4.12 -2.59
N SER A 43 15.73 -5.08 -2.35
CA SER A 43 15.18 -5.95 -3.39
C SER A 43 13.81 -5.42 -3.82
N ALA A 44 13.68 -5.13 -5.12
CA ALA A 44 12.40 -4.67 -5.66
C ALA A 44 11.30 -5.72 -5.46
N GLU A 45 11.65 -6.99 -5.62
CA GLU A 45 10.70 -8.08 -5.44
C GLU A 45 10.16 -8.13 -4.01
N ARG A 46 11.03 -8.01 -3.02
CA ARG A 46 10.62 -8.01 -1.61
C ARG A 46 9.81 -6.78 -1.27
N ALA A 47 10.19 -5.62 -1.81
CA ALA A 47 9.45 -4.38 -1.59
C ALA A 47 8.02 -4.49 -2.15
N LEU A 48 7.86 -5.09 -3.32
CA LEU A 48 6.54 -5.31 -3.91
C LEU A 48 5.71 -6.30 -3.10
N THR A 49 6.32 -7.35 -2.59
CA THR A 49 5.63 -8.29 -1.71
C THR A 49 5.15 -7.59 -0.43
N ALA A 50 5.98 -6.70 0.12
CA ALA A 50 5.62 -5.91 1.29
C ALA A 50 4.45 -4.97 0.97
N LEU A 51 4.46 -4.33 -0.19
CA LEU A 51 3.37 -3.47 -0.63
C LEU A 51 2.05 -4.25 -0.67
N LYS A 52 2.06 -5.44 -1.21
CA LYS A 52 0.87 -6.29 -1.26
C LYS A 52 0.27 -6.52 0.12
N ARG A 53 1.11 -6.67 1.14
CA ARG A 53 0.65 -6.87 2.51
C ARG A 53 0.06 -5.60 3.13
N LEU A 54 0.45 -4.44 2.64
CA LEU A 54 -0.06 -3.16 3.13
C LEU A 54 -1.42 -2.81 2.56
N VAL A 55 -1.72 -3.25 1.34
CA VAL A 55 -2.96 -2.87 0.64
C VAL A 55 -4.14 -3.66 1.20
N VAL A 56 -5.16 -2.94 1.66
CA VAL A 56 -6.43 -3.51 2.11
C VAL A 56 -7.38 -3.67 0.93
N LYS A 57 -7.48 -2.62 0.13
CA LYS A 57 -8.31 -2.62 -1.09
C LYS A 57 -7.77 -1.58 -2.06
N HIS A 58 -8.06 -1.77 -3.33
CA HIS A 58 -7.63 -0.84 -4.39
C HIS A 58 -8.54 -0.95 -5.61
N ASN A 59 -8.44 0.03 -6.49
CA ASN A 59 -9.13 0.01 -7.79
C ASN A 59 -8.15 0.04 -8.96
N PHE A 60 -6.92 -0.42 -8.73
CA PHE A 60 -5.88 -0.41 -9.77
C PHE A 60 -6.26 -1.31 -10.94
N LEU A 61 -5.75 -0.96 -12.10
CA LEU A 61 -5.99 -1.69 -13.34
C LEU A 61 -4.69 -2.34 -13.81
N THR A 62 -4.84 -3.37 -14.65
CA THR A 62 -3.69 -3.94 -15.36
C THR A 62 -3.29 -3.00 -16.49
N ASP A 63 -2.18 -3.32 -17.16
CA ASP A 63 -1.68 -2.51 -18.27
C ASP A 63 -2.62 -2.42 -19.46
N ASP A 64 -3.53 -3.39 -19.59
CA ASP A 64 -4.56 -3.40 -20.66
C ASP A 64 -5.92 -2.89 -20.17
N GLY A 65 -5.99 -2.32 -18.98
CA GLY A 65 -7.19 -1.65 -18.49
C GLY A 65 -8.20 -2.53 -17.77
N ALA A 66 -7.88 -3.79 -17.52
CA ALA A 66 -8.75 -4.69 -16.76
C ALA A 66 -8.51 -4.50 -15.26
N PRO A 67 -9.53 -4.77 -14.40
CA PRO A 67 -9.30 -4.70 -12.96
C PRO A 67 -8.20 -5.68 -12.53
N ALA A 68 -7.23 -5.17 -11.75
CA ALA A 68 -6.15 -6.00 -11.22
C ALA A 68 -6.65 -6.73 -9.98
N SER A 69 -6.84 -8.02 -10.06
CA SER A 69 -7.27 -8.81 -8.90
C SER A 69 -6.18 -8.91 -7.85
N ASP A 70 -4.91 -8.91 -8.28
CA ASP A 70 -3.75 -8.79 -7.40
C ASP A 70 -3.13 -7.43 -7.67
N VAL A 71 -2.81 -6.69 -6.60
CA VAL A 71 -2.21 -5.36 -6.75
C VAL A 71 -0.90 -5.41 -7.55
N LEU A 72 -0.18 -6.53 -7.50
CA LEU A 72 1.07 -6.69 -8.24
C LEU A 72 0.87 -6.86 -9.75
N ASP A 73 -0.37 -7.02 -10.22
CA ASP A 73 -0.67 -7.04 -11.65
C ASP A 73 -0.80 -5.63 -12.23
N ALA A 74 -0.80 -4.60 -11.39
CA ALA A 74 -0.79 -3.21 -11.83
C ALA A 74 0.59 -2.81 -12.33
N PRO A 75 0.70 -1.76 -13.18
CA PRO A 75 1.99 -1.30 -13.67
C PRO A 75 2.95 -0.90 -12.56
N MET A 76 4.23 -1.17 -12.74
CA MET A 76 5.26 -0.86 -11.77
C MET A 76 5.27 0.62 -11.39
N ASP A 77 5.04 1.50 -12.35
CA ASP A 77 5.01 2.94 -12.11
C ASP A 77 3.90 3.32 -11.13
N ALA A 78 2.74 2.67 -11.25
CA ALA A 78 1.63 2.88 -10.32
C ALA A 78 1.99 2.40 -8.92
N LEU A 79 2.66 1.26 -8.81
CA LEU A 79 3.05 0.71 -7.52
C LEU A 79 4.12 1.57 -6.84
N SER A 80 5.05 2.12 -7.61
CA SER A 80 6.06 3.03 -7.09
C SER A 80 5.42 4.31 -6.54
N ASP A 81 4.47 4.88 -7.27
CA ASP A 81 3.73 6.05 -6.79
C ASP A 81 2.92 5.73 -5.54
N ALA A 82 2.32 4.54 -5.49
CA ALA A 82 1.56 4.09 -4.32
C ALA A 82 2.43 4.04 -3.06
N ILE A 83 3.65 3.53 -3.17
CA ILE A 83 4.58 3.47 -2.03
C ILE A 83 4.92 4.88 -1.55
N THR A 84 5.21 5.80 -2.48
CA THR A 84 5.52 7.18 -2.14
C THR A 84 4.33 7.86 -1.45
N LYS A 85 3.13 7.71 -2.00
CA LYS A 85 1.92 8.29 -1.41
C LYS A 85 1.62 7.71 -0.03
N TRP A 86 1.82 6.40 0.11
CA TRP A 86 1.63 5.74 1.40
C TRP A 86 2.59 6.30 2.46
N SER A 87 3.87 6.42 2.12
CA SER A 87 4.88 6.95 3.02
C SER A 87 4.51 8.36 3.48
N ASP A 88 4.12 9.23 2.53
CA ASP A 88 3.73 10.60 2.83
C ASP A 88 2.48 10.64 3.70
N ALA A 89 1.49 9.79 3.41
CA ALA A 89 0.25 9.77 4.16
C ALA A 89 0.46 9.30 5.61
N VAL A 90 1.30 8.30 5.80
CA VAL A 90 1.63 7.81 7.15
C VAL A 90 2.37 8.87 7.94
N ALA A 91 3.32 9.56 7.31
CA ALA A 91 4.07 10.63 7.97
C ALA A 91 3.17 11.82 8.36
N ALA A 92 2.08 12.03 7.63
CA ALA A 92 1.15 13.13 7.89
C ALA A 92 0.10 12.79 8.96
N LEU A 93 0.02 11.53 9.41
CA LEU A 93 -0.96 11.15 10.44
C LEU A 93 -0.58 11.80 11.77
N PRO A 94 -1.59 12.36 12.49
CA PRO A 94 -1.32 12.90 13.82
C PRO A 94 -0.94 11.76 14.77
N PRO A 95 -0.09 12.04 15.77
CA PRO A 95 0.23 11.05 16.80
C PRO A 95 -1.02 10.73 17.62
N ARG A 96 -1.07 9.53 18.14
CA ARG A 96 -2.13 9.13 19.06
C ARG A 96 -1.91 9.64 20.46
#